data_e163203b4d72d3d460157d324aa5aa6b
#
_entry.id   e163203b4d72d3d460157d324aa5aa6b
#
_cell.length_a   1.000
_cell.length_b   1.000
_cell.length_c   1.000
_cell.angle_alpha   90.00
_cell.angle_beta   90.00
_cell.angle_gamma   90.00
#
_symmetry.space_group_name_H-M   'P 1'
#
loop_
_entity.id
_entity.type
_entity.pdbx_description
1 polymer ?
#
loop_
_entity_poly.entity_id
_entity_poly.type
_entity_poly.pdbx_seq_one_letter_code
_entity_poly.pdbx_strand_id
1 'polypeptide(L)'
;MDIARPEFKLKKRRRQIASAAVVVVAVAILTVIVYRLKPAAPTVERGTVWTDSVKRGSMLRQVRGIGSLVPSYEAVLQIPAETEATVVRILVLPGGSLIKANTVLVEMSNPQVEQAAIDAQLQWKAAVADYQSQKMKLESDLMNQKAGAATVKADYTQAELQAQTDKALYDLGVISGLAYKNSKGKADEFTQRNGLTDQSLASTQRALDAQLAELQAKVDQMRVLAELKQKQLDALKVRAKIDGILVDLPLQVGQHVLPGTMLAKVVQPNHLMAQLKVAETQARDVQAGEPASVDTHNGVIAGTVMRVDPAVQNGTVTVDVKLVSELPKGARPDLSVDGTIDLERLDDVLYVGRPAFGQENSTIQLFKLDGDGRDAIRVPVKVGRASVNSIQVVEGLHEGDTVVLSDMSRWDNTDRIRLQE
;
A
#
# COMPACT_ATOMS: atom_id res chain seq x y z
N MET A 1 -9.36 -33.90 -123.66
CA MET A 1 -9.22 -35.03 -122.71
C MET A 1 -8.15 -34.69 -121.74
N ASP A 2 -8.58 -34.28 -120.52
CA ASP A 2 -7.69 -33.83 -119.50
C ASP A 2 -7.85 -34.77 -118.33
N ILE A 3 -6.80 -35.54 -118.00
CA ILE A 3 -6.79 -36.51 -116.94
C ILE A 3 -6.30 -35.82 -115.68
N ALA A 4 -7.17 -35.61 -114.75
CA ALA A 4 -6.80 -35.07 -113.47
C ALA A 4 -6.01 -36.13 -112.61
N ARG A 5 -4.84 -35.88 -112.19
CA ARG A 5 -4.04 -36.71 -111.25
C ARG A 5 -4.39 -36.52 -109.78
N PRO A 6 -4.90 -37.46 -109.08
CA PRO A 6 -5.38 -37.32 -107.65
C PRO A 6 -4.32 -37.34 -106.56
N GLU A 7 -3.01 -37.44 -106.89
CA GLU A 7 -2.03 -37.70 -105.86
C GLU A 7 -1.45 -36.46 -105.11
N PHE A 8 -1.68 -35.22 -105.58
CA PHE A 8 -1.17 -34.02 -104.96
C PHE A 8 -1.93 -33.50 -103.76
N LYS A 9 -3.20 -33.94 -103.55
CA LYS A 9 -4.02 -33.47 -102.44
C LYS A 9 -3.74 -34.18 -101.10
N LEU A 10 -3.25 -35.43 -101.09
CA LEU A 10 -2.96 -36.19 -99.89
C LEU A 10 -1.62 -35.78 -99.22
N LYS A 11 -0.59 -35.44 -100.00
CA LYS A 11 0.70 -34.96 -99.43
C LYS A 11 0.59 -33.60 -98.77
N LYS A 12 -0.26 -32.69 -99.30
CA LYS A 12 -0.48 -31.36 -98.75
C LYS A 12 -1.29 -31.43 -97.42
N ARG A 13 -2.27 -32.37 -97.31
CA ARG A 13 -3.05 -32.61 -96.06
C ARG A 13 -2.19 -33.22 -94.96
N ARG A 14 -1.31 -34.16 -95.27
CA ARG A 14 -0.35 -34.75 -94.28
C ARG A 14 0.66 -33.75 -93.78
N ARG A 15 1.14 -32.84 -94.65
CA ARG A 15 2.03 -31.75 -94.22
C ARG A 15 1.31 -30.74 -93.35
N GLN A 16 0.06 -30.41 -93.65
CA GLN A 16 -0.77 -29.53 -92.79
C GLN A 16 -1.10 -30.14 -91.45
N ILE A 17 -1.40 -31.45 -91.39
CA ILE A 17 -1.64 -32.16 -90.12
C ILE A 17 -0.31 -32.27 -89.33
N ALA A 18 0.79 -32.56 -89.95
CA ALA A 18 2.12 -32.60 -89.28
C ALA A 18 2.51 -31.21 -88.72
N SER A 19 2.31 -30.12 -89.47
CA SER A 19 2.57 -28.74 -89.00
C SER A 19 1.62 -28.33 -87.89
N ALA A 20 0.34 -28.75 -87.91
CA ALA A 20 -0.60 -28.51 -86.86
C ALA A 20 -0.23 -29.30 -85.59
N ALA A 21 0.24 -30.54 -85.73
CA ALA A 21 0.69 -31.33 -84.56
C ALA A 21 1.96 -30.71 -83.92
N VAL A 22 2.91 -30.23 -84.73
CA VAL A 22 4.08 -29.52 -84.19
C VAL A 22 3.70 -28.23 -83.44
N VAL A 23 2.74 -27.46 -83.99
CA VAL A 23 2.24 -26.27 -83.34
C VAL A 23 1.54 -26.60 -82.00
N VAL A 24 0.70 -27.66 -81.98
CA VAL A 24 0.02 -28.12 -80.76
C VAL A 24 1.06 -28.58 -79.70
N VAL A 25 2.10 -29.33 -80.10
CA VAL A 25 3.18 -29.74 -79.22
C VAL A 25 4.00 -28.54 -78.73
N ALA A 26 4.27 -27.59 -79.59
CA ALA A 26 4.97 -26.36 -79.20
C ALA A 26 4.14 -25.49 -78.23
N VAL A 27 2.83 -25.38 -78.44
CA VAL A 27 1.90 -24.68 -77.52
C VAL A 27 1.80 -25.45 -76.19
N ALA A 28 1.73 -26.81 -76.23
CA ALA A 28 1.72 -27.63 -75.02
C ALA A 28 3.03 -27.46 -74.19
N ILE A 29 4.20 -27.46 -74.87
CA ILE A 29 5.50 -27.20 -74.25
C ILE A 29 5.54 -25.81 -73.66
N LEU A 30 5.08 -24.82 -74.42
CA LEU A 30 5.05 -23.42 -73.97
C LEU A 30 4.11 -23.25 -72.73
N THR A 31 2.95 -23.93 -72.77
CA THR A 31 2.01 -23.92 -71.67
C THR A 31 2.61 -24.56 -70.40
N VAL A 32 3.34 -25.69 -70.57
CA VAL A 32 4.02 -26.34 -69.47
C VAL A 32 5.18 -25.47 -68.92
N ILE A 33 5.90 -24.79 -69.81
CA ILE A 33 6.96 -23.81 -69.41
C ILE A 33 6.33 -22.62 -68.66
N VAL A 34 5.26 -22.04 -69.15
CA VAL A 34 4.55 -20.92 -68.50
C VAL A 34 3.93 -21.39 -67.15
N TYR A 35 3.41 -22.61 -67.07
CA TYR A 35 2.88 -23.17 -65.84
C TYR A 35 3.97 -23.47 -64.76
N ARG A 36 5.22 -23.72 -65.24
CA ARG A 36 6.39 -23.90 -64.37
C ARG A 36 7.09 -22.58 -63.99
N LEU A 37 6.80 -21.48 -64.64
CA LEU A 37 7.28 -20.18 -64.25
C LEU A 37 6.58 -19.77 -62.98
N LYS A 38 7.32 -19.78 -61.86
CA LYS A 38 6.80 -19.24 -60.57
C LYS A 38 6.46 -17.75 -60.82
N PRO A 39 5.31 -17.26 -60.33
CA PRO A 39 4.98 -15.85 -60.43
C PRO A 39 6.11 -15.00 -59.83
N ALA A 40 6.42 -13.88 -60.48
CA ALA A 40 7.45 -12.99 -60.00
C ALA A 40 7.08 -12.53 -58.59
N ALA A 41 8.02 -12.73 -57.65
CA ALA A 41 7.81 -12.29 -56.27
C ALA A 41 7.61 -10.78 -56.24
N PRO A 42 6.58 -10.27 -55.55
CA PRO A 42 6.41 -8.84 -55.39
C PRO A 42 7.61 -8.22 -54.69
N THR A 43 8.03 -7.04 -55.17
CA THR A 43 9.18 -6.31 -54.64
C THR A 43 8.71 -5.39 -53.49
N VAL A 44 9.47 -5.39 -52.40
CA VAL A 44 9.26 -4.55 -51.22
C VAL A 44 10.55 -3.77 -50.94
N GLU A 45 10.44 -2.50 -50.69
CA GLU A 45 11.60 -1.66 -50.33
C GLU A 45 12.15 -2.08 -48.96
N ARG A 46 13.45 -2.38 -48.90
CA ARG A 46 14.11 -2.83 -47.66
C ARG A 46 14.06 -1.78 -46.54
N GLY A 47 14.04 -0.49 -46.89
CA GLY A 47 13.93 0.61 -45.93
C GLY A 47 12.61 0.71 -45.21
N THR A 48 11.55 0.07 -45.75
CA THR A 48 10.19 0.06 -45.12
C THR A 48 9.93 -1.14 -44.23
N VAL A 49 10.86 -2.10 -44.18
CA VAL A 49 10.72 -3.37 -43.44
C VAL A 49 11.66 -3.41 -42.28
N TRP A 50 11.14 -3.71 -41.12
CA TRP A 50 11.94 -3.98 -39.94
C TRP A 50 12.24 -5.47 -39.84
N THR A 51 13.53 -5.81 -39.73
CA THR A 51 14.00 -7.21 -39.66
C THR A 51 14.79 -7.42 -38.35
N ASP A 52 14.71 -8.58 -37.78
CA ASP A 52 15.57 -9.02 -36.65
C ASP A 52 15.97 -10.47 -36.79
N SER A 53 17.07 -10.84 -36.16
CA SER A 53 17.59 -12.20 -36.16
C SER A 53 17.13 -12.97 -34.93
N VAL A 54 16.79 -14.25 -35.11
CA VAL A 54 16.46 -15.16 -34.01
C VAL A 54 17.71 -15.42 -33.18
N LYS A 55 17.62 -15.19 -31.89
CA LYS A 55 18.69 -15.35 -30.91
C LYS A 55 18.33 -16.46 -29.94
N ARG A 56 19.35 -17.13 -29.40
CA ARG A 56 19.19 -18.08 -28.31
C ARG A 56 19.79 -17.48 -27.03
N GLY A 57 19.04 -17.48 -25.95
CA GLY A 57 19.49 -16.94 -24.68
C GLY A 57 18.38 -16.73 -23.68
N SER A 58 18.68 -15.99 -22.63
CA SER A 58 17.66 -15.63 -21.64
C SER A 58 16.80 -14.46 -22.13
N MET A 59 15.49 -14.64 -22.11
CA MET A 59 14.50 -13.62 -22.45
C MET A 59 13.78 -13.16 -21.17
N LEU A 60 13.85 -11.86 -20.87
CA LEU A 60 13.10 -11.28 -19.79
C LEU A 60 11.68 -10.95 -20.28
N ARG A 61 10.69 -11.57 -19.66
CA ARG A 61 9.29 -11.28 -19.96
C ARG A 61 8.85 -10.06 -19.17
N GLN A 62 8.44 -9.04 -19.87
CA GLN A 62 8.05 -7.75 -19.31
C GLN A 62 6.66 -7.36 -19.80
N VAL A 63 5.96 -6.63 -18.93
CA VAL A 63 4.65 -6.04 -19.22
C VAL A 63 4.75 -4.54 -19.07
N ARG A 64 4.16 -3.80 -20.01
CA ARG A 64 4.10 -2.34 -19.97
C ARG A 64 2.75 -1.87 -19.46
N GLY A 65 2.79 -0.88 -18.57
CA GLY A 65 1.64 -0.13 -18.11
C GLY A 65 1.88 1.37 -18.25
N ILE A 66 0.85 2.11 -18.57
CA ILE A 66 0.86 3.58 -18.57
C ILE A 66 0.09 4.04 -17.34
N GLY A 67 0.61 5.04 -16.64
CA GLY A 67 -0.05 5.49 -15.43
C GLY A 67 0.34 6.88 -14.99
N SER A 68 0.17 7.14 -13.70
CA SER A 68 0.59 8.38 -13.07
C SER A 68 1.17 8.13 -11.69
N LEU A 69 1.98 9.08 -11.23
CA LEU A 69 2.40 9.12 -9.85
C LEU A 69 1.24 9.58 -9.00
N VAL A 70 0.94 8.83 -7.94
CA VAL A 70 -0.06 9.21 -6.94
C VAL A 70 0.58 9.17 -5.55
N PRO A 71 0.08 9.93 -4.58
CA PRO A 71 0.55 9.81 -3.22
C PRO A 71 0.35 8.39 -2.69
N SER A 72 1.33 7.86 -1.98
CA SER A 72 1.18 6.55 -1.33
C SER A 72 0.03 6.59 -0.31
N TYR A 73 -0.58 5.45 -0.01
CA TYR A 73 -1.71 5.38 0.93
C TYR A 73 -1.36 5.97 2.30
N GLU A 74 -0.13 5.79 2.76
CA GLU A 74 0.38 6.33 4.03
C GLU A 74 0.65 7.84 3.98
N ALA A 75 0.84 8.40 2.80
CA ALA A 75 1.15 9.80 2.58
C ALA A 75 -0.09 10.69 2.49
N VAL A 76 -1.28 10.12 2.51
CA VAL A 76 -2.55 10.86 2.43
C VAL A 76 -3.21 10.84 3.78
N LEU A 77 -3.36 12.02 4.40
CA LEU A 77 -4.10 12.18 5.64
C LEU A 77 -5.40 12.96 5.36
N GLN A 78 -6.52 12.32 5.63
CA GLN A 78 -7.82 12.96 5.69
C GLN A 78 -8.12 13.35 7.13
N ILE A 79 -8.53 14.58 7.36
CA ILE A 79 -8.85 15.14 8.68
C ILE A 79 -10.35 15.33 8.76
N PRO A 80 -11.08 14.43 9.43
CA PRO A 80 -12.52 14.57 9.65
C PRO A 80 -12.80 15.50 10.84
N ALA A 81 -14.00 16.06 10.89
CA ALA A 81 -14.53 16.74 12.07
C ALA A 81 -14.74 15.75 13.22
N GLU A 82 -14.17 16.03 14.37
CA GLU A 82 -14.33 15.22 15.58
C GLU A 82 -15.61 15.64 16.36
N THR A 83 -16.01 16.89 16.23
CA THR A 83 -17.18 17.47 16.91
C THR A 83 -18.00 18.31 15.94
N GLU A 84 -19.27 18.49 16.25
CA GLU A 84 -20.15 19.46 15.59
C GLU A 84 -19.65 20.87 15.85
N ALA A 85 -19.52 21.68 14.79
CA ALA A 85 -19.04 23.05 14.92
C ALA A 85 -19.38 23.92 13.71
N THR A 86 -19.23 25.24 13.85
CA THR A 86 -19.36 26.20 12.75
C THR A 86 -17.97 26.73 12.37
N VAL A 87 -17.66 26.76 11.08
CA VAL A 87 -16.39 27.31 10.57
C VAL A 87 -16.37 28.83 10.76
N VAL A 88 -15.41 29.30 11.53
CA VAL A 88 -15.23 30.77 11.80
C VAL A 88 -14.24 31.36 10.84
N ARG A 89 -13.09 30.69 10.64
CA ARG A 89 -11.99 31.20 9.84
C ARG A 89 -11.17 30.09 9.18
N ILE A 90 -10.84 30.32 7.93
CA ILE A 90 -9.90 29.48 7.17
C ILE A 90 -8.57 30.23 7.14
N LEU A 91 -7.50 29.58 7.62
CA LEU A 91 -6.18 30.18 7.77
C LEU A 91 -5.23 29.82 6.64
N VAL A 92 -5.42 28.63 6.03
CA VAL A 92 -4.59 28.13 4.94
C VAL A 92 -5.49 27.74 3.80
N LEU A 93 -5.18 28.25 2.59
CA LEU A 93 -5.91 27.89 1.38
C LEU A 93 -5.27 26.66 0.71
N PRO A 94 -6.06 25.78 0.06
CA PRO A 94 -5.54 24.69 -0.72
C PRO A 94 -4.76 25.16 -1.95
N GLY A 95 -3.79 24.38 -2.41
CA GLY A 95 -3.15 24.62 -3.70
C GLY A 95 -1.71 25.07 -3.71
N GLY A 96 -0.86 24.62 -2.79
CA GLY A 96 0.57 24.70 -3.03
C GLY A 96 1.51 25.17 -1.93
N SER A 97 1.00 25.55 -0.78
CA SER A 97 1.88 25.87 0.36
C SER A 97 2.25 24.59 1.11
N LEU A 98 3.54 24.39 1.32
CA LEU A 98 4.04 23.37 2.24
C LEU A 98 3.64 23.78 3.66
N ILE A 99 2.87 22.96 4.32
CA ILE A 99 2.44 23.14 5.71
C ILE A 99 3.21 22.21 6.62
N LYS A 100 3.53 22.68 7.81
CA LYS A 100 4.16 21.85 8.85
C LYS A 100 3.10 21.19 9.73
N ALA A 101 3.46 20.07 10.31
CA ALA A 101 2.67 19.46 11.38
C ALA A 101 2.33 20.49 12.46
N ASN A 102 1.13 20.41 13.04
CA ASN A 102 0.56 21.37 13.98
C ASN A 102 0.15 22.76 13.44
N THR A 103 0.36 23.07 12.16
CA THR A 103 -0.19 24.29 11.57
C THR A 103 -1.71 24.27 11.64
N VAL A 104 -2.33 25.35 12.16
CA VAL A 104 -3.80 25.48 12.21
C VAL A 104 -4.30 25.81 10.80
N LEU A 105 -5.19 24.96 10.29
CA LEU A 105 -5.78 25.10 8.96
C LEU A 105 -7.09 25.86 9.00
N VAL A 106 -7.95 25.49 9.96
CA VAL A 106 -9.30 26.03 10.13
C VAL A 106 -9.56 26.23 11.62
N GLU A 107 -10.20 27.32 11.95
CA GLU A 107 -10.78 27.60 13.26
C GLU A 107 -12.30 27.48 13.19
N MET A 108 -12.83 26.65 14.08
CA MET A 108 -14.27 26.42 14.25
C MET A 108 -14.70 26.87 15.63
N SER A 109 -15.97 27.12 15.84
CA SER A 109 -16.56 27.45 17.13
C SER A 109 -17.78 26.60 17.41
N ASN A 110 -17.86 26.15 18.65
CA ASN A 110 -19.07 25.57 19.22
C ASN A 110 -19.16 25.98 20.69
N PRO A 111 -20.06 26.95 21.05
CA PRO A 111 -20.19 27.45 22.41
C PRO A 111 -20.54 26.34 23.43
N GLN A 112 -21.24 25.30 23.01
CA GLN A 112 -21.59 24.16 23.89
C GLN A 112 -20.36 23.34 24.27
N VAL A 113 -19.44 23.10 23.31
CA VAL A 113 -18.16 22.40 23.56
C VAL A 113 -17.28 23.22 24.47
N GLU A 114 -17.20 24.56 24.25
CA GLU A 114 -16.44 25.48 25.08
C GLU A 114 -16.95 25.49 26.51
N GLN A 115 -18.28 25.60 26.69
CA GLN A 115 -18.91 25.60 28.03
C GLN A 115 -18.69 24.23 28.72
N ALA A 116 -18.87 23.13 28.02
CA ALA A 116 -18.67 21.79 28.57
C ALA A 116 -17.22 21.54 29.03
N ALA A 117 -16.23 22.09 28.32
CA ALA A 117 -14.82 21.99 28.70
C ALA A 117 -14.53 22.80 29.98
N ILE A 118 -15.07 24.02 30.08
CA ILE A 118 -14.96 24.87 31.29
C ILE A 118 -15.60 24.19 32.48
N ASP A 119 -16.81 23.66 32.32
CA ASP A 119 -17.57 22.98 33.40
C ASP A 119 -16.83 21.76 33.91
N ALA A 120 -16.32 20.92 33.00
CA ALA A 120 -15.54 19.74 33.38
C ALA A 120 -14.24 20.10 34.11
N GLN A 121 -13.56 21.16 33.66
CA GLN A 121 -12.36 21.67 34.31
C GLN A 121 -12.65 22.18 35.75
N LEU A 122 -13.76 22.89 35.94
CA LEU A 122 -14.20 23.33 37.25
C LEU A 122 -14.57 22.18 38.18
N GLN A 123 -15.26 21.17 37.66
CA GLN A 123 -15.61 19.95 38.42
C GLN A 123 -14.37 19.18 38.87
N TRP A 124 -13.37 19.02 38.01
CA TRP A 124 -12.08 18.44 38.38
C TRP A 124 -11.39 19.23 39.50
N LYS A 125 -11.27 20.55 39.34
CA LYS A 125 -10.69 21.44 40.39
C LYS A 125 -11.42 21.34 41.71
N ALA A 126 -12.77 21.25 41.70
CA ALA A 126 -13.58 21.08 42.90
C ALA A 126 -13.30 19.72 43.55
N ALA A 127 -13.22 18.65 42.79
CA ALA A 127 -12.90 17.31 43.30
C ALA A 127 -11.48 17.25 43.93
N VAL A 128 -10.50 17.94 43.35
CA VAL A 128 -9.14 18.05 43.94
C VAL A 128 -9.18 18.81 45.27
N ALA A 129 -9.92 19.90 45.34
CA ALA A 129 -10.04 20.70 46.58
C ALA A 129 -10.77 19.88 47.68
N ASP A 130 -11.82 19.16 47.32
CA ASP A 130 -12.54 18.27 48.23
C ASP A 130 -11.61 17.14 48.75
N TYR A 131 -10.88 16.47 47.89
CA TYR A 131 -9.89 15.48 48.29
C TYR A 131 -8.88 16.05 49.29
N GLN A 132 -8.31 17.21 49.03
CA GLN A 132 -7.34 17.83 49.92
C GLN A 132 -7.96 18.18 51.29
N SER A 133 -9.15 18.75 51.30
CA SER A 133 -9.88 19.07 52.53
C SER A 133 -10.20 17.83 53.37
N GLN A 134 -10.72 16.78 52.73
CA GLN A 134 -11.03 15.52 53.40
C GLN A 134 -9.77 14.82 53.89
N LYS A 135 -8.70 14.81 53.12
CA LYS A 135 -7.39 14.26 53.52
C LYS A 135 -6.86 14.93 54.77
N MET A 136 -6.86 16.26 54.85
CA MET A 136 -6.39 17.01 56.01
C MET A 136 -7.25 16.67 57.25
N LYS A 137 -8.58 16.56 57.11
CA LYS A 137 -9.47 16.19 58.18
C LYS A 137 -9.18 14.78 58.69
N LEU A 138 -9.09 13.81 57.80
CA LEU A 138 -8.81 12.41 58.13
C LEU A 138 -7.45 12.22 58.80
N GLU A 139 -6.42 12.91 58.30
CA GLU A 139 -5.07 12.93 58.90
C GLU A 139 -5.08 13.54 60.30
N SER A 140 -5.85 14.61 60.53
CA SER A 140 -6.03 15.22 61.87
C SER A 140 -6.72 14.24 62.83
N ASP A 141 -7.79 13.58 62.39
CA ASP A 141 -8.52 12.59 63.22
C ASP A 141 -7.61 11.37 63.57
N LEU A 142 -6.80 10.91 62.63
CA LEU A 142 -5.81 9.86 62.88
C LEU A 142 -4.75 10.33 63.88
N MET A 143 -4.28 11.57 63.81
CA MET A 143 -3.30 12.14 64.75
C MET A 143 -3.86 12.21 66.16
N ASN A 144 -5.14 12.60 66.32
CA ASN A 144 -5.83 12.57 67.61
C ASN A 144 -5.95 11.18 68.18
N GLN A 145 -6.27 10.18 67.36
CA GLN A 145 -6.29 8.77 67.80
C GLN A 145 -4.92 8.25 68.20
N LYS A 146 -3.86 8.60 67.43
CA LYS A 146 -2.46 8.26 67.78
C LYS A 146 -2.05 8.88 69.12
N ALA A 147 -2.45 10.13 69.41
CA ALA A 147 -2.19 10.77 70.71
C ALA A 147 -2.90 10.01 71.85
N GLY A 148 -4.17 9.60 71.66
CA GLY A 148 -4.87 8.76 72.62
C GLY A 148 -4.23 7.38 72.84
N ALA A 149 -3.77 6.72 71.77
CA ALA A 149 -3.04 5.45 71.86
C ALA A 149 -1.71 5.57 72.61
N ALA A 150 -0.99 6.69 72.41
CA ALA A 150 0.26 6.96 73.14
C ALA A 150 0.06 7.05 74.66
N THR A 151 -1.08 7.63 75.09
CA THR A 151 -1.42 7.68 76.53
C THR A 151 -1.67 6.30 77.10
N VAL A 152 -2.49 5.46 76.39
CA VAL A 152 -2.72 4.06 76.79
C VAL A 152 -1.42 3.25 76.85
N LYS A 153 -0.52 3.47 75.90
CA LYS A 153 0.81 2.81 75.91
C LYS A 153 1.69 3.23 77.08
N ALA A 154 1.66 4.50 77.48
CA ALA A 154 2.38 5.00 78.67
C ALA A 154 1.83 4.34 79.94
N ASP A 155 0.49 4.28 80.11
CA ASP A 155 -0.18 3.62 81.24
C ASP A 155 0.19 2.11 81.32
N TYR A 156 0.17 1.43 80.16
CA TYR A 156 0.61 0.04 80.04
C TYR A 156 2.08 -0.12 80.51
N THR A 157 3.01 0.69 80.01
CA THR A 157 4.42 0.59 80.35
C THR A 157 4.65 0.82 81.84
N GLN A 158 3.93 1.79 82.44
CA GLN A 158 4.00 2.07 83.88
C GLN A 158 3.46 0.89 84.72
N ALA A 159 2.31 0.30 84.33
CA ALA A 159 1.71 -0.82 85.05
C ALA A 159 2.56 -2.09 84.95
N GLU A 160 3.16 -2.35 83.80
CA GLU A 160 4.08 -3.46 83.59
C GLU A 160 5.34 -3.32 84.44
N LEU A 161 5.97 -2.16 84.49
CA LEU A 161 7.15 -1.90 85.31
C LEU A 161 6.82 -2.08 86.82
N GLN A 162 5.63 -1.58 87.26
CA GLN A 162 5.18 -1.76 88.62
C GLN A 162 5.00 -3.24 88.98
N ALA A 163 4.34 -4.02 88.10
CA ALA A 163 4.14 -5.47 88.29
C ALA A 163 5.46 -6.25 88.34
N GLN A 164 6.46 -5.86 87.49
CA GLN A 164 7.79 -6.45 87.53
C GLN A 164 8.54 -6.14 88.84
N THR A 165 8.47 -4.91 89.33
CA THR A 165 9.07 -4.49 90.59
C THR A 165 8.41 -5.22 91.78
N ASP A 166 7.07 -5.23 91.82
CA ASP A 166 6.31 -5.91 92.88
C ASP A 166 6.56 -7.43 92.85
N LYS A 167 6.79 -8.04 91.73
CA LYS A 167 7.21 -9.43 91.63
C LYS A 167 8.54 -9.67 92.29
N ALA A 168 9.53 -8.85 91.97
CA ALA A 168 10.89 -8.95 92.59
C ALA A 168 10.83 -8.76 94.10
N LEU A 169 10.06 -7.84 94.68
CA LEU A 169 9.84 -7.64 96.09
C LEU A 169 9.07 -8.77 96.76
N TYR A 170 8.04 -9.39 96.08
CA TYR A 170 7.36 -10.57 96.53
C TYR A 170 8.34 -11.78 96.64
N ASP A 171 9.12 -12.02 95.62
CA ASP A 171 10.07 -13.10 95.58
C ASP A 171 11.13 -12.96 96.72
N LEU A 172 11.39 -11.72 97.20
CA LEU A 172 12.21 -11.43 98.37
C LEU A 172 11.46 -11.44 99.67
N GLY A 173 10.16 -11.69 99.73
CA GLY A 173 9.31 -11.79 100.93
C GLY A 173 9.00 -10.42 101.55
N VAL A 174 9.18 -9.27 100.81
CA VAL A 174 8.99 -7.89 101.28
C VAL A 174 7.53 -7.42 101.18
N ILE A 175 6.74 -7.92 100.23
CA ILE A 175 5.36 -7.52 100.01
C ILE A 175 4.39 -8.75 100.11
N SER A 176 3.10 -8.50 100.35
CA SER A 176 2.15 -9.54 100.36
C SER A 176 1.77 -10.10 98.99
N GLY A 177 1.41 -11.40 98.92
CA GLY A 177 0.96 -11.98 97.64
C GLY A 177 -0.32 -11.33 97.07
N LEU A 178 -1.11 -10.66 97.89
CA LEU A 178 -2.27 -9.87 97.40
C LEU A 178 -1.83 -8.59 96.67
N ALA A 179 -0.82 -7.89 97.19
CA ALA A 179 -0.25 -6.69 96.55
C ALA A 179 0.29 -7.01 95.20
N TYR A 180 1.11 -8.06 95.05
CA TYR A 180 1.60 -8.53 93.78
C TYR A 180 0.49 -8.99 92.82
N LYS A 181 -0.51 -9.68 93.34
CA LYS A 181 -1.65 -10.13 92.53
C LYS A 181 -2.50 -8.97 92.00
N ASN A 182 -2.65 -7.88 92.75
CA ASN A 182 -3.32 -6.67 92.31
C ASN A 182 -2.50 -5.90 91.23
N SER A 183 -1.20 -5.71 91.40
CA SER A 183 -0.38 -5.06 90.38
C SER A 183 -0.25 -5.86 89.09
N LYS A 184 -0.21 -7.20 89.21
CA LYS A 184 -0.23 -8.09 88.02
C LYS A 184 -1.57 -8.00 87.29
N GLY A 185 -2.74 -8.07 88.06
CA GLY A 185 -4.08 -7.91 87.44
C GLY A 185 -4.25 -6.60 86.70
N LYS A 186 -3.65 -5.52 87.25
CA LYS A 186 -3.64 -4.21 86.59
C LYS A 186 -2.76 -4.18 85.31
N ALA A 187 -1.60 -4.83 85.34
CA ALA A 187 -0.73 -4.96 84.17
C ALA A 187 -1.42 -5.79 83.07
N ASP A 188 -2.09 -6.89 83.44
CA ASP A 188 -2.81 -7.75 82.52
C ASP A 188 -3.98 -6.96 81.84
N GLU A 189 -4.69 -6.12 82.61
CA GLU A 189 -5.75 -5.23 82.07
C GLU A 189 -5.22 -4.24 81.06
N PHE A 190 -4.16 -3.51 81.43
CA PHE A 190 -3.53 -2.54 80.50
C PHE A 190 -2.89 -3.20 79.30
N THR A 191 -2.40 -4.43 79.40
CA THR A 191 -1.90 -5.22 78.24
C THR A 191 -3.02 -5.47 77.25
N GLN A 192 -4.20 -5.93 77.74
CA GLN A 192 -5.36 -6.15 76.86
C GLN A 192 -5.82 -4.82 76.25
N ARG A 193 -5.89 -3.74 77.04
CA ARG A 193 -6.32 -2.42 76.55
C ARG A 193 -5.37 -1.86 75.51
N ASN A 194 -4.06 -1.97 75.67
CA ASN A 194 -3.09 -1.55 74.69
C ASN A 194 -3.23 -2.37 73.40
N GLY A 195 -3.35 -3.72 73.48
CA GLY A 195 -3.56 -4.58 72.32
C GLY A 195 -4.83 -4.22 71.53
N LEU A 196 -5.94 -3.93 72.20
CA LEU A 196 -7.17 -3.48 71.52
C LEU A 196 -7.03 -2.09 70.88
N THR A 197 -6.28 -1.19 71.54
CA THR A 197 -5.99 0.17 71.00
C THR A 197 -5.12 0.09 69.77
N ASP A 198 -4.09 -0.75 69.75
CA ASP A 198 -3.25 -0.97 68.56
C ASP A 198 -4.03 -1.56 67.37
N GLN A 199 -4.90 -2.55 67.65
CA GLN A 199 -5.80 -3.10 66.63
C GLN A 199 -6.78 -2.05 66.08
N SER A 200 -7.35 -1.21 66.98
CA SER A 200 -8.28 -0.11 66.58
C SER A 200 -7.54 0.90 65.72
N LEU A 201 -6.32 1.29 66.12
CA LEU A 201 -5.48 2.24 65.32
C LEU A 201 -5.15 1.68 63.92
N ALA A 202 -4.73 0.39 63.85
CA ALA A 202 -4.45 -0.28 62.58
C ALA A 202 -5.71 -0.38 61.70
N SER A 203 -6.89 -0.57 62.31
CA SER A 203 -8.15 -0.60 61.58
C SER A 203 -8.55 0.77 61.05
N THR A 204 -8.35 1.82 61.83
CA THR A 204 -8.60 3.22 61.44
C THR A 204 -7.65 3.63 60.31
N GLN A 205 -6.38 3.25 60.41
CA GLN A 205 -5.41 3.51 59.33
C GLN A 205 -5.86 2.90 58.00
N ARG A 206 -6.27 1.62 58.02
CA ARG A 206 -6.78 0.94 56.82
C ARG A 206 -8.06 1.58 56.25
N ALA A 207 -8.97 2.00 57.14
CA ALA A 207 -10.19 2.70 56.74
C ALA A 207 -9.88 4.07 56.10
N LEU A 208 -8.90 4.79 56.65
CA LEU A 208 -8.41 6.07 56.08
C LEU A 208 -7.81 5.85 54.70
N ASP A 209 -6.92 4.86 54.54
CA ASP A 209 -6.29 4.56 53.23
C ASP A 209 -7.34 4.19 52.18
N ALA A 210 -8.37 3.39 52.56
CA ALA A 210 -9.48 3.04 51.67
C ALA A 210 -10.32 4.26 51.27
N GLN A 211 -10.62 5.16 52.21
CA GLN A 211 -11.40 6.37 51.93
C GLN A 211 -10.62 7.37 51.10
N LEU A 212 -9.32 7.52 51.31
CA LEU A 212 -8.46 8.34 50.46
C LEU A 212 -8.38 7.75 49.04
N ALA A 213 -8.29 6.43 48.89
CA ALA A 213 -8.28 5.80 47.56
C ALA A 213 -9.61 6.03 46.82
N GLU A 214 -10.77 5.98 47.49
CA GLU A 214 -12.06 6.30 46.90
C GLU A 214 -12.12 7.77 46.40
N LEU A 215 -11.69 8.72 47.22
CA LEU A 215 -11.66 10.13 46.86
C LEU A 215 -10.68 10.40 45.72
N GLN A 216 -9.52 9.72 45.73
CA GLN A 216 -8.55 9.81 44.64
C GLN A 216 -9.13 9.28 43.31
N ALA A 217 -9.84 8.15 43.37
CA ALA A 217 -10.50 7.60 42.18
C ALA A 217 -11.54 8.59 41.60
N LYS A 218 -12.26 9.33 42.45
CA LYS A 218 -13.17 10.40 42.01
C LYS A 218 -12.43 11.56 41.34
N VAL A 219 -11.29 11.98 41.89
CA VAL A 219 -10.44 13.01 41.28
C VAL A 219 -9.96 12.56 39.91
N ASP A 220 -9.49 11.32 39.78
CA ASP A 220 -9.01 10.73 38.53
C ASP A 220 -10.14 10.63 37.49
N GLN A 221 -11.36 10.26 37.90
CA GLN A 221 -12.54 10.25 37.02
C GLN A 221 -12.84 11.64 36.46
N MET A 222 -12.84 12.68 37.33
CA MET A 222 -13.11 14.05 36.90
C MET A 222 -11.97 14.59 36.01
N ARG A 223 -10.71 14.20 36.29
CA ARG A 223 -9.57 14.55 35.44
C ARG A 223 -9.72 14.01 34.04
N VAL A 224 -10.02 12.70 33.88
CA VAL A 224 -10.22 12.08 32.56
C VAL A 224 -11.37 12.74 31.81
N LEU A 225 -12.44 13.10 32.48
CA LEU A 225 -13.55 13.82 31.88
C LEU A 225 -13.14 15.22 31.39
N ALA A 226 -12.39 15.97 32.21
CA ALA A 226 -11.85 17.27 31.84
C ALA A 226 -10.89 17.20 30.66
N GLU A 227 -9.98 16.22 30.63
CA GLU A 227 -9.08 15.96 29.52
C GLU A 227 -9.84 15.62 28.22
N LEU A 228 -10.90 14.79 28.30
CA LEU A 228 -11.73 14.47 27.15
C LEU A 228 -12.42 15.72 26.59
N LYS A 229 -13.01 16.55 27.44
CA LYS A 229 -13.67 17.80 27.03
C LYS A 229 -12.69 18.82 26.48
N GLN A 230 -11.48 18.89 27.04
CA GLN A 230 -10.42 19.72 26.52
C GLN A 230 -9.95 19.29 25.12
N LYS A 231 -9.82 17.96 24.88
CA LYS A 231 -9.50 17.44 23.53
C LYS A 231 -10.59 17.81 22.52
N GLN A 232 -11.87 17.75 22.92
CA GLN A 232 -12.98 18.16 22.06
C GLN A 232 -12.91 19.67 21.73
N LEU A 233 -12.52 20.51 22.70
CA LEU A 233 -12.29 21.94 22.50
C LEU A 233 -11.09 22.19 21.58
N ASP A 234 -9.98 21.50 21.79
CA ASP A 234 -8.79 21.62 20.97
C ASP A 234 -9.04 21.16 19.51
N ALA A 235 -9.93 20.20 19.29
CA ALA A 235 -10.34 19.75 17.97
C ALA A 235 -11.10 20.82 17.16
N LEU A 236 -11.61 21.87 17.79
CA LEU A 236 -12.17 23.03 17.09
C LEU A 236 -11.10 23.81 16.31
N LYS A 237 -9.82 23.67 16.68
CA LYS A 237 -8.68 24.18 15.91
C LYS A 237 -8.11 23.04 15.08
N VAL A 238 -8.61 22.91 13.87
CA VAL A 238 -8.18 21.87 12.93
C VAL A 238 -6.72 22.06 12.55
N ARG A 239 -5.87 21.09 12.88
CA ARG A 239 -4.42 21.17 12.63
C ARG A 239 -3.97 20.11 11.63
N ALA A 240 -2.98 20.45 10.82
CA ALA A 240 -2.24 19.46 10.05
C ALA A 240 -1.50 18.53 11.02
N LYS A 241 -1.77 17.23 10.91
CA LYS A 241 -1.11 16.21 11.79
C LYS A 241 0.21 15.71 11.21
N ILE A 242 0.50 16.04 9.92
CA ILE A 242 1.71 15.66 9.17
C ILE A 242 2.25 16.88 8.41
N ASP A 243 3.55 16.83 8.09
CA ASP A 243 4.15 17.78 7.14
C ASP A 243 3.70 17.42 5.72
N GLY A 244 3.27 18.40 4.93
CA GLY A 244 2.77 18.10 3.60
C GLY A 244 2.16 19.32 2.89
N ILE A 245 1.38 19.05 1.85
CA ILE A 245 0.65 20.06 1.10
C ILE A 245 -0.85 19.89 1.34
N LEU A 246 -1.56 20.96 1.62
CA LEU A 246 -3.02 20.98 1.69
C LEU A 246 -3.58 20.90 0.26
N VAL A 247 -4.17 19.75 -0.06
CA VAL A 247 -4.71 19.49 -1.41
C VAL A 247 -6.17 19.91 -1.50
N ASP A 248 -6.96 19.62 -0.48
CA ASP A 248 -8.39 19.88 -0.48
C ASP A 248 -8.86 20.41 0.87
N LEU A 249 -9.77 21.37 0.82
CA LEU A 249 -10.44 21.98 1.97
C LEU A 249 -11.86 22.37 1.55
N PRO A 250 -12.81 21.42 1.50
CA PRO A 250 -14.16 21.65 0.98
C PRO A 250 -15.06 22.36 2.00
N LEU A 251 -14.57 23.49 2.56
CA LEU A 251 -15.24 24.24 3.61
C LEU A 251 -15.44 25.71 3.22
N GLN A 252 -16.51 26.29 3.77
CA GLN A 252 -16.80 27.72 3.65
C GLN A 252 -16.95 28.35 5.05
N VAL A 253 -16.54 29.61 5.19
CA VAL A 253 -16.76 30.37 6.43
C VAL A 253 -18.27 30.48 6.68
N GLY A 254 -18.68 30.23 7.92
CA GLY A 254 -20.09 30.14 8.32
C GLY A 254 -20.75 28.78 8.10
N GLN A 255 -20.08 27.84 7.46
CA GLN A 255 -20.60 26.49 7.24
C GLN A 255 -20.66 25.72 8.57
N HIS A 256 -21.78 25.05 8.81
CA HIS A 256 -21.94 24.11 9.90
C HIS A 256 -21.48 22.72 9.48
N VAL A 257 -20.67 22.07 10.29
CA VAL A 257 -20.11 20.74 10.04
C VAL A 257 -20.52 19.77 11.13
N LEU A 258 -20.80 18.54 10.74
CA LEU A 258 -21.15 17.44 11.64
C LEU A 258 -19.93 16.52 11.86
N PRO A 259 -19.89 15.75 12.96
CA PRO A 259 -18.84 14.74 13.17
C PRO A 259 -18.71 13.80 11.97
N GLY A 260 -17.49 13.50 11.56
CA GLY A 260 -17.19 12.66 10.37
C GLY A 260 -17.14 13.42 9.05
N THR A 261 -17.56 14.69 8.97
CA THR A 261 -17.40 15.54 7.76
C THR A 261 -15.91 15.72 7.47
N MET A 262 -15.47 15.49 6.22
CA MET A 262 -14.09 15.75 5.80
C MET A 262 -13.80 17.24 5.81
N LEU A 263 -12.83 17.65 6.61
CA LEU A 263 -12.45 19.05 6.78
C LEU A 263 -11.26 19.42 5.89
N ALA A 264 -10.25 18.54 5.81
CA ALA A 264 -9.05 18.81 5.05
C ALA A 264 -8.41 17.51 4.57
N LYS A 265 -7.70 17.57 3.43
CA LYS A 265 -6.85 16.51 2.89
C LYS A 265 -5.42 17.03 2.74
N VAL A 266 -4.50 16.44 3.49
CA VAL A 266 -3.08 16.77 3.47
C VAL A 266 -2.31 15.60 2.85
N VAL A 267 -1.35 15.91 1.97
CA VAL A 267 -0.56 14.93 1.23
C VAL A 267 0.93 15.24 1.38
N GLN A 268 1.72 14.20 1.63
CA GLN A 268 3.17 14.30 1.64
C GLN A 268 3.71 14.16 0.21
N PRO A 269 4.33 15.21 -0.36
CA PRO A 269 4.73 15.21 -1.77
C PRO A 269 5.91 14.26 -2.07
N ASN A 270 6.68 13.88 -1.06
CA ASN A 270 7.87 13.05 -1.22
C ASN A 270 7.60 11.53 -1.13
N HIS A 271 6.36 11.13 -0.83
CA HIS A 271 5.97 9.74 -0.71
C HIS A 271 4.95 9.40 -1.80
N LEU A 272 5.47 9.16 -3.00
CA LEU A 272 4.69 8.81 -4.19
C LEU A 272 4.80 7.32 -4.48
N MET A 273 3.79 6.78 -5.13
CA MET A 273 3.76 5.47 -5.76
C MET A 273 3.30 5.64 -7.21
N ALA A 274 3.63 4.69 -8.06
CA ALA A 274 3.12 4.69 -9.43
C ALA A 274 1.87 3.82 -9.51
N GLN A 275 0.81 4.37 -10.06
CA GLN A 275 -0.41 3.64 -10.35
C GLN A 275 -0.47 3.39 -11.86
N LEU A 276 -0.17 2.15 -12.27
CA LEU A 276 -0.06 1.75 -13.66
C LEU A 276 -1.33 1.06 -14.12
N LYS A 277 -1.79 1.38 -15.31
CA LYS A 277 -2.87 0.68 -16.01
C LYS A 277 -2.26 -0.30 -17.00
N VAL A 278 -2.43 -1.58 -16.73
CA VAL A 278 -1.93 -2.70 -17.53
C VAL A 278 -3.11 -3.35 -18.25
N ALA A 279 -2.94 -3.72 -19.53
CA ALA A 279 -3.98 -4.44 -20.26
C ALA A 279 -4.39 -5.74 -19.55
N GLU A 280 -5.67 -6.04 -19.45
CA GLU A 280 -6.21 -7.22 -18.74
C GLU A 280 -5.54 -8.52 -19.16
N THR A 281 -5.29 -8.69 -20.47
CA THR A 281 -4.64 -9.89 -21.01
C THR A 281 -3.23 -10.11 -20.50
N GLN A 282 -2.51 -9.03 -20.16
CA GLN A 282 -1.14 -9.06 -19.65
C GLN A 282 -1.09 -9.03 -18.12
N ALA A 283 -2.10 -8.44 -17.48
CA ALA A 283 -2.18 -8.30 -16.04
C ALA A 283 -2.42 -9.63 -15.30
N ARG A 284 -2.86 -10.67 -16.00
CA ARG A 284 -3.14 -11.99 -15.40
C ARG A 284 -1.95 -12.65 -14.73
N ASP A 285 -0.78 -12.37 -15.25
CA ASP A 285 0.47 -12.97 -14.77
C ASP A 285 1.22 -12.06 -13.79
N VAL A 286 0.77 -10.81 -13.60
CA VAL A 286 1.39 -9.85 -12.68
C VAL A 286 1.07 -10.21 -11.23
N GLN A 287 2.10 -10.31 -10.39
CA GLN A 287 1.98 -10.64 -8.97
C GLN A 287 2.59 -9.55 -8.08
N ALA A 288 2.07 -9.45 -6.87
CA ALA A 288 2.68 -8.59 -5.85
C ALA A 288 4.09 -9.10 -5.49
N GLY A 289 5.04 -8.19 -5.36
CA GLY A 289 6.45 -8.49 -5.10
C GLY A 289 7.35 -8.47 -6.33
N GLU A 290 6.79 -8.42 -7.54
CA GLU A 290 7.60 -8.36 -8.77
C GLU A 290 8.32 -7.02 -8.91
N PRO A 291 9.55 -7.03 -9.42
CA PRO A 291 10.30 -5.80 -9.70
C PRO A 291 9.65 -5.03 -10.85
N ALA A 292 9.69 -3.71 -10.74
CA ALA A 292 9.19 -2.82 -11.76
C ALA A 292 10.14 -1.63 -11.97
N SER A 293 10.11 -1.07 -13.17
CA SER A 293 10.80 0.17 -13.53
C SER A 293 9.76 1.20 -13.95
N VAL A 294 9.83 2.39 -13.39
CA VAL A 294 8.91 3.50 -13.69
C VAL A 294 9.69 4.64 -14.31
N ASP A 295 9.42 4.93 -15.58
CA ASP A 295 10.01 6.06 -16.29
C ASP A 295 9.11 7.29 -16.14
N THR A 296 9.67 8.34 -15.56
CA THR A 296 9.00 9.63 -15.36
C THR A 296 9.30 10.64 -16.47
N HIS A 297 9.98 10.23 -17.54
CA HIS A 297 10.54 11.08 -18.62
C HIS A 297 11.66 12.03 -18.14
N ASN A 298 11.92 12.08 -16.83
CA ASN A 298 13.03 12.81 -16.21
C ASN A 298 13.99 11.87 -15.45
N GLY A 299 13.73 10.56 -15.53
CA GLY A 299 14.52 9.52 -14.90
C GLY A 299 13.71 8.26 -14.65
N VAL A 300 14.41 7.13 -14.61
CA VAL A 300 13.82 5.82 -14.32
C VAL A 300 13.98 5.52 -12.85
N ILE A 301 12.90 5.14 -12.22
CA ILE A 301 12.81 4.80 -10.77
C ILE A 301 12.56 3.30 -10.66
N ALA A 302 13.37 2.62 -9.85
CA ALA A 302 13.10 1.24 -9.49
C ALA A 302 11.94 1.17 -8.50
N GLY A 303 11.09 0.17 -8.67
CA GLY A 303 9.94 -0.07 -7.82
C GLY A 303 9.64 -1.55 -7.66
N THR A 304 8.64 -1.84 -6.85
CA THR A 304 8.12 -3.19 -6.63
C THR A 304 6.60 -3.15 -6.66
N VAL A 305 5.99 -4.11 -7.34
CA VAL A 305 4.54 -4.26 -7.37
C VAL A 305 4.03 -4.50 -5.94
N MET A 306 3.23 -3.57 -5.43
CA MET A 306 2.65 -3.67 -4.10
C MET A 306 1.29 -4.37 -4.14
N ARG A 307 0.47 -4.05 -5.13
CA ARG A 307 -0.89 -4.55 -5.27
C ARG A 307 -1.33 -4.56 -6.72
N VAL A 308 -2.11 -5.58 -7.07
CA VAL A 308 -2.85 -5.68 -8.33
C VAL A 308 -4.33 -5.58 -7.99
N ASP A 309 -5.04 -4.63 -8.59
CA ASP A 309 -6.48 -4.47 -8.36
C ASP A 309 -7.23 -5.64 -9.06
N PRO A 310 -8.08 -6.37 -8.37
CA PRO A 310 -8.88 -7.44 -8.98
C PRO A 310 -9.94 -6.92 -9.97
N ALA A 311 -10.27 -5.63 -9.93
CA ALA A 311 -11.29 -5.03 -10.79
C ALA A 311 -10.71 -4.60 -12.14
N VAL A 312 -11.35 -5.05 -13.22
CA VAL A 312 -11.05 -4.60 -14.58
C VAL A 312 -11.86 -3.34 -14.90
N GLN A 313 -11.18 -2.27 -15.28
CA GLN A 313 -11.80 -1.02 -15.69
C GLN A 313 -11.37 -0.66 -17.11
N ASN A 314 -12.33 -0.56 -18.04
CA ASN A 314 -12.07 -0.23 -19.45
C ASN A 314 -11.02 -1.15 -20.11
N GLY A 315 -11.02 -2.46 -19.80
CA GLY A 315 -10.07 -3.43 -20.35
C GLY A 315 -8.66 -3.35 -19.77
N THR A 316 -8.48 -2.59 -18.67
CA THR A 316 -7.21 -2.48 -17.95
C THR A 316 -7.38 -2.84 -16.49
N VAL A 317 -6.30 -3.32 -15.89
CA VAL A 317 -6.15 -3.61 -14.46
C VAL A 317 -5.20 -2.57 -13.86
N THR A 318 -5.54 -2.05 -12.71
CA THR A 318 -4.70 -1.11 -11.99
C THR A 318 -3.65 -1.86 -11.17
N VAL A 319 -2.38 -1.51 -11.34
CA VAL A 319 -1.25 -2.06 -10.61
C VAL A 319 -0.56 -0.94 -9.85
N ASP A 320 -0.51 -1.07 -8.53
CA ASP A 320 0.16 -0.13 -7.65
C ASP A 320 1.61 -0.56 -7.44
N VAL A 321 2.55 0.30 -7.78
CA VAL A 321 4.00 0.08 -7.67
C VAL A 321 4.60 1.00 -6.63
N LYS A 322 5.19 0.43 -5.59
CA LYS A 322 5.95 1.15 -4.56
C LYS A 322 7.31 1.53 -5.15
N LEU A 323 7.64 2.81 -5.11
CA LEU A 323 8.93 3.32 -5.54
C LEU A 323 9.97 3.10 -4.44
N VAL A 324 11.15 2.57 -4.81
CA VAL A 324 12.22 2.21 -3.85
C VAL A 324 13.35 3.23 -3.87
N SER A 325 13.60 3.86 -5.03
CA SER A 325 14.66 4.85 -5.21
C SER A 325 14.15 6.27 -4.93
N GLU A 326 15.08 7.22 -4.73
CA GLU A 326 14.76 8.64 -4.60
C GLU A 326 14.03 9.16 -5.85
N LEU A 327 13.07 10.04 -5.60
CA LEU A 327 12.29 10.66 -6.67
C LEU A 327 13.14 11.65 -7.48
N PRO A 328 13.13 11.60 -8.81
CA PRO A 328 13.83 12.57 -9.63
C PRO A 328 13.25 13.97 -9.46
N LYS A 329 14.06 14.98 -9.78
CA LYS A 329 13.62 16.37 -9.74
C LYS A 329 12.40 16.59 -10.64
N GLY A 330 11.34 17.16 -10.08
CA GLY A 330 10.08 17.41 -10.80
C GLY A 330 9.04 16.31 -10.66
N ALA A 331 9.31 15.23 -9.95
CA ALA A 331 8.28 14.26 -9.57
C ALA A 331 7.21 14.94 -8.70
N ARG A 332 5.97 14.81 -9.11
CA ARG A 332 4.81 15.40 -8.43
C ARG A 332 3.58 14.50 -8.61
N PRO A 333 2.58 14.61 -7.77
CA PRO A 333 1.30 13.94 -7.99
C PRO A 333 0.75 14.24 -9.39
N ASP A 334 0.07 13.26 -9.98
CA ASP A 334 -0.53 13.27 -11.33
C ASP A 334 0.45 13.40 -12.50
N LEU A 335 1.77 13.27 -12.26
CA LEU A 335 2.74 13.15 -13.34
C LEU A 335 2.53 11.83 -14.07
N SER A 336 2.33 11.89 -15.40
CA SER A 336 2.23 10.70 -16.24
C SER A 336 3.56 9.95 -16.29
N VAL A 337 3.49 8.63 -16.20
CA VAL A 337 4.66 7.74 -16.19
C VAL A 337 4.42 6.51 -17.05
N ASP A 338 5.50 5.97 -17.59
CA ASP A 338 5.54 4.67 -18.22
C ASP A 338 6.15 3.63 -17.27
N GLY A 339 5.42 2.56 -16.99
CA GLY A 339 5.90 1.48 -16.12
C GLY A 339 6.20 0.21 -16.92
N THR A 340 7.26 -0.48 -16.54
CA THR A 340 7.59 -1.81 -17.02
C THR A 340 7.72 -2.74 -15.82
N ILE A 341 6.99 -3.85 -15.83
CA ILE A 341 6.99 -4.85 -14.76
C ILE A 341 7.70 -6.10 -15.28
N ASP A 342 8.67 -6.59 -14.54
CA ASP A 342 9.43 -7.79 -14.86
C ASP A 342 8.71 -9.00 -14.25
N LEU A 343 8.16 -9.89 -15.11
CA LEU A 343 7.39 -11.06 -14.66
C LEU A 343 8.28 -12.26 -14.39
N GLU A 344 8.93 -12.76 -15.45
CA GLU A 344 9.72 -13.96 -15.38
C GLU A 344 10.90 -13.90 -16.35
N ARG A 345 11.93 -14.66 -16.04
CA ARG A 345 13.07 -14.87 -16.92
C ARG A 345 12.98 -16.27 -17.51
N LEU A 346 12.89 -16.31 -18.83
CA LEU A 346 12.92 -17.58 -19.58
C LEU A 346 14.38 -17.84 -19.99
N ASP A 347 15.00 -18.85 -19.43
CA ASP A 347 16.37 -19.21 -19.73
C ASP A 347 16.45 -20.17 -20.91
N ASP A 348 17.46 -19.98 -21.77
CA ASP A 348 17.80 -20.82 -22.93
C ASP A 348 16.64 -21.01 -23.93
N VAL A 349 15.95 -19.93 -24.27
CA VAL A 349 14.87 -19.94 -25.28
C VAL A 349 15.31 -19.26 -26.59
N LEU A 350 14.70 -19.70 -27.70
CA LEU A 350 14.80 -18.96 -28.96
C LEU A 350 13.82 -17.77 -28.88
N TYR A 351 14.29 -16.60 -29.22
CA TYR A 351 13.47 -15.39 -29.24
C TYR A 351 13.90 -14.45 -30.37
N VAL A 352 12.98 -13.59 -30.77
CA VAL A 352 13.18 -12.58 -31.79
C VAL A 352 12.44 -11.29 -31.38
N GLY A 353 12.73 -10.17 -31.98
CA GLY A 353 11.98 -8.94 -31.80
C GLY A 353 10.49 -9.16 -32.00
N ARG A 354 9.66 -8.44 -31.24
CA ARG A 354 8.21 -8.61 -31.30
C ARG A 354 7.64 -8.15 -32.64
N PRO A 355 6.94 -9.01 -33.40
CA PRO A 355 6.29 -8.62 -34.64
C PRO A 355 5.16 -7.61 -34.38
N ALA A 356 4.84 -6.79 -35.38
CA ALA A 356 3.73 -5.84 -35.31
C ALA A 356 2.36 -6.52 -35.15
N PHE A 357 2.25 -7.82 -35.38
CA PHE A 357 1.05 -8.62 -35.32
C PHE A 357 1.31 -9.99 -34.68
N GLY A 358 0.25 -10.64 -34.23
CA GLY A 358 0.32 -11.95 -33.61
C GLY A 358 0.06 -11.90 -32.10
N GLN A 359 -0.61 -12.94 -31.60
CA GLN A 359 -0.91 -13.15 -30.18
C GLN A 359 0.05 -14.16 -29.56
N GLU A 360 0.20 -14.08 -28.26
CA GLU A 360 0.95 -15.10 -27.52
C GLU A 360 0.36 -16.51 -27.72
N ASN A 361 1.24 -17.52 -27.70
CA ASN A 361 0.87 -18.92 -27.83
C ASN A 361 0.05 -19.25 -29.09
N SER A 362 0.31 -18.53 -30.19
CA SER A 362 -0.36 -18.71 -31.49
C SER A 362 0.63 -19.12 -32.58
N THR A 363 0.10 -19.52 -33.73
CA THR A 363 0.91 -19.73 -34.95
C THR A 363 0.71 -18.54 -35.85
N ILE A 364 1.80 -17.83 -36.16
CA ILE A 364 1.83 -16.67 -37.03
C ILE A 364 2.62 -16.95 -38.29
N GLN A 365 2.35 -16.23 -39.37
CA GLN A 365 3.09 -16.34 -40.63
C GLN A 365 4.12 -15.21 -40.68
N LEU A 366 5.40 -15.57 -40.68
CA LEU A 366 6.49 -14.60 -40.84
C LEU A 366 7.25 -14.84 -42.14
N PHE A 367 7.80 -13.76 -42.69
CA PHE A 367 8.69 -13.86 -43.83
C PHE A 367 10.13 -14.04 -43.31
N LYS A 368 10.72 -15.23 -43.58
CA LYS A 368 12.11 -15.56 -43.28
C LYS A 368 12.96 -15.20 -44.47
N LEU A 369 14.01 -14.43 -44.27
CA LEU A 369 15.00 -14.07 -45.30
C LEU A 369 15.85 -15.29 -45.65
N ASP A 370 16.09 -15.42 -46.94
CA ASP A 370 17.07 -16.41 -47.49
C ASP A 370 18.50 -15.93 -47.23
N GLY A 371 19.47 -16.86 -47.32
CA GLY A 371 20.89 -16.58 -47.03
C GLY A 371 21.47 -15.38 -47.73
N ASP A 372 20.93 -15.01 -48.91
CA ASP A 372 21.34 -13.84 -49.69
C ASP A 372 20.69 -12.53 -49.22
N GLY A 373 19.72 -12.57 -48.28
CA GLY A 373 19.03 -11.42 -47.73
C GLY A 373 18.14 -10.62 -48.71
N ARG A 374 17.96 -11.16 -49.96
CA ARG A 374 17.19 -10.52 -51.03
C ARG A 374 15.78 -11.08 -51.16
N ASP A 375 15.62 -12.35 -50.96
CA ASP A 375 14.34 -13.04 -51.04
C ASP A 375 13.87 -13.44 -49.65
N ALA A 376 12.60 -13.35 -49.36
CA ALA A 376 12.02 -13.83 -48.11
C ALA A 376 10.85 -14.79 -48.38
N ILE A 377 10.83 -15.91 -47.65
CA ILE A 377 9.86 -16.98 -47.80
C ILE A 377 8.95 -16.96 -46.57
N ARG A 378 7.67 -17.13 -46.81
CA ARG A 378 6.66 -17.22 -45.76
C ARG A 378 6.77 -18.55 -45.02
N VAL A 379 6.92 -18.50 -43.71
CA VAL A 379 7.03 -19.69 -42.85
C VAL A 379 6.03 -19.59 -41.68
N PRO A 380 5.34 -20.68 -41.37
CA PRO A 380 4.55 -20.74 -40.16
C PRO A 380 5.47 -20.83 -38.94
N VAL A 381 5.28 -19.93 -37.98
CA VAL A 381 6.09 -19.87 -36.76
C VAL A 381 5.16 -19.97 -35.58
N LYS A 382 5.37 -20.96 -34.73
CA LYS A 382 4.66 -21.09 -33.48
C LYS A 382 5.38 -20.24 -32.44
N VAL A 383 4.75 -19.19 -32.02
CA VAL A 383 5.25 -18.28 -31.00
C VAL A 383 4.74 -18.66 -29.62
N GLY A 384 5.55 -18.43 -28.61
CA GLY A 384 5.23 -18.68 -27.21
C GLY A 384 4.89 -17.40 -26.48
N ARG A 385 5.55 -17.17 -25.35
CA ARG A 385 5.35 -16.01 -24.49
C ARG A 385 5.93 -14.76 -25.12
N ALA A 386 5.24 -13.64 -24.97
CA ALA A 386 5.67 -12.35 -25.46
C ALA A 386 6.12 -11.41 -24.32
N SER A 387 7.09 -10.59 -24.63
CA SER A 387 7.54 -9.46 -23.83
C SER A 387 7.18 -8.14 -24.52
N VAL A 388 7.56 -7.01 -23.94
CA VAL A 388 7.37 -5.69 -24.56
C VAL A 388 8.01 -5.62 -25.94
N ASN A 389 9.28 -6.05 -26.05
CA ASN A 389 10.11 -5.87 -27.26
C ASN A 389 10.48 -7.19 -27.95
N SER A 390 10.15 -8.36 -27.38
CA SER A 390 10.55 -9.65 -27.92
C SER A 390 9.44 -10.70 -27.77
N ILE A 391 9.54 -11.76 -28.56
CA ILE A 391 8.63 -12.90 -28.50
C ILE A 391 9.42 -14.21 -28.58
N GLN A 392 9.01 -15.18 -27.77
CA GLN A 392 9.59 -16.52 -27.79
C GLN A 392 9.18 -17.25 -29.08
N VAL A 393 10.14 -17.95 -29.69
CA VAL A 393 9.93 -18.84 -30.83
C VAL A 393 9.97 -20.27 -30.30
N VAL A 394 8.86 -21.01 -30.48
CA VAL A 394 8.73 -22.40 -30.05
C VAL A 394 9.10 -23.35 -31.19
N GLU A 395 8.59 -23.11 -32.39
CA GLU A 395 8.77 -23.94 -33.58
C GLU A 395 8.78 -23.07 -34.85
N GLY A 396 9.46 -23.54 -35.92
CA GLY A 396 9.42 -22.93 -37.25
C GLY A 396 10.64 -22.08 -37.61
N LEU A 397 11.49 -21.71 -36.66
CA LEU A 397 12.73 -20.96 -36.91
C LEU A 397 13.89 -21.57 -36.11
N HIS A 398 15.12 -21.29 -36.60
CA HIS A 398 16.38 -21.69 -35.96
C HIS A 398 17.17 -20.45 -35.55
N GLU A 399 18.12 -20.64 -34.66
CA GLU A 399 19.08 -19.60 -34.27
C GLU A 399 19.81 -19.04 -35.49
N GLY A 400 19.89 -17.72 -35.61
CA GLY A 400 20.49 -17.01 -36.73
C GLY A 400 19.54 -16.72 -37.89
N ASP A 401 18.35 -17.30 -37.95
CA ASP A 401 17.36 -16.98 -38.96
C ASP A 401 16.93 -15.51 -38.85
N THR A 402 16.89 -14.79 -39.97
CA THR A 402 16.43 -13.38 -40.03
C THR A 402 14.99 -13.35 -40.52
N VAL A 403 14.11 -12.66 -39.81
CA VAL A 403 12.68 -12.56 -40.12
C VAL A 403 12.22 -11.11 -40.18
N VAL A 404 11.15 -10.89 -40.95
CA VAL A 404 10.50 -9.59 -41.08
C VAL A 404 9.47 -9.44 -39.98
N LEU A 405 9.57 -8.34 -39.22
CA LEU A 405 8.70 -8.04 -38.08
C LEU A 405 7.59 -7.01 -38.38
N SER A 406 7.78 -6.25 -39.46
CA SER A 406 6.77 -5.26 -39.92
C SER A 406 5.47 -5.91 -40.36
N ASP A 407 4.39 -5.13 -40.37
CA ASP A 407 3.11 -5.58 -40.88
C ASP A 407 3.19 -5.87 -42.39
N MET A 408 3.07 -7.14 -42.73
CA MET A 408 3.12 -7.66 -44.09
C MET A 408 1.74 -8.09 -44.63
N SER A 409 0.64 -7.63 -44.05
CA SER A 409 -0.75 -8.00 -44.41
C SER A 409 -1.08 -7.73 -45.87
N ARG A 410 -0.41 -6.75 -46.50
CA ARG A 410 -0.57 -6.45 -47.94
C ARG A 410 -0.12 -7.60 -48.87
N TRP A 411 0.75 -8.49 -48.37
CA TRP A 411 1.32 -9.62 -49.10
C TRP A 411 0.87 -10.98 -48.54
N ASP A 412 -0.27 -11.01 -47.86
CA ASP A 412 -0.81 -12.23 -47.26
C ASP A 412 -1.14 -13.33 -48.28
N ASN A 413 -1.34 -12.98 -49.55
CA ASN A 413 -1.61 -13.93 -50.62
C ASN A 413 -0.34 -14.40 -51.36
N THR A 414 0.88 -14.06 -50.90
CA THR A 414 2.12 -14.41 -51.57
C THR A 414 3.02 -15.23 -50.62
N ASP A 415 3.59 -16.33 -51.13
CA ASP A 415 4.49 -17.18 -50.37
C ASP A 415 5.95 -16.68 -50.38
N ARG A 416 6.24 -15.72 -51.25
CA ARG A 416 7.62 -15.18 -51.45
C ARG A 416 7.55 -13.70 -51.78
N ILE A 417 8.44 -12.93 -51.20
CA ILE A 417 8.68 -11.51 -51.50
C ILE A 417 10.14 -11.30 -51.82
N ARG A 418 10.45 -10.23 -52.56
CA ARG A 418 11.83 -9.81 -52.84
C ARG A 418 12.06 -8.45 -52.22
N LEU A 419 13.13 -8.32 -51.45
CA LEU A 419 13.55 -7.06 -50.86
C LEU A 419 14.47 -6.36 -51.88
N GLN A 420 14.14 -5.12 -52.24
CA GLN A 420 14.90 -4.27 -53.12
C GLN A 420 15.46 -3.08 -52.31
N GLU A 421 16.73 -2.70 -52.62
CA GLU A 421 17.36 -1.52 -52.04
C GLU A 421 16.68 -0.22 -52.47
#